data_afff9febac71e1e61d175e90d701e944
#
_entry.id   afff9febac71e1e61d175e90d701e944
#
_cell.length_a   1.000
_cell.length_b   1.000
_cell.length_c   1.000
_cell.angle_alpha   90.00
_cell.angle_beta   90.00
_cell.angle_gamma   90.00
#
_symmetry.space_group_name_H-M   'P 1'
#
loop_
_entity.id
_entity.type
_entity.pdbx_description
1 polymer ?
#
loop_
_entity_poly.entity_id
_entity_poly.type
_entity_poly.pdbx_seq_one_letter_code
_entity_poly.pdbx_strand_id
1 'polypeptide(L)'
;MRSKILELLRSQQEGCISGEEIASRLGVSRTAVWKHIKELKAAGYNIESRARSGYCLTGTPDRLLPELITHNLPTKLLGQSVISFDEVRSTNDEAKKAAAAGADEGTVVVSEMQSTGKGRLERSFFCPRGGVWFSVILRPPFLPQEAPKCTLMSAVAVAKAMQELGLEAGIKWPNDIYCQGRKLTGILTEMSAEMDRINYVVIGTGINVNIPLQSFPEDLQDKAGSMSHLLGHEVNRVAFLQRVLQHMEALYIDVLKNGFAGLLDQWRQHSITLGQEINVLGLQETFAGVAKDIDSDGALLVETPGGLRRVLAGDVSIRPRK
;
A
#
# COMPACT_ATOMS: atom_id res chain seq x y z
N MET A 1 22.00 12.37 -2.48
CA MET A 1 23.39 11.91 -2.76
C MET A 1 23.45 10.37 -2.84
N ARG A 2 22.95 9.63 -1.84
CA ARG A 2 22.95 8.14 -1.85
C ARG A 2 22.30 7.55 -3.10
N SER A 3 21.13 8.06 -3.53
CA SER A 3 20.46 7.63 -4.76
C SER A 3 21.33 7.74 -6.00
N LYS A 4 22.05 8.86 -6.16
CA LYS A 4 22.97 9.07 -7.30
C LYS A 4 24.16 8.09 -7.28
N ILE A 5 24.70 7.76 -6.09
CA ILE A 5 25.75 6.75 -5.96
C ILE A 5 25.20 5.36 -6.35
N LEU A 6 23.99 5.01 -5.89
CA LEU A 6 23.35 3.74 -6.26
C LEU A 6 23.07 3.65 -7.77
N GLU A 7 22.66 4.73 -8.43
CA GLU A 7 22.49 4.78 -9.88
C GLU A 7 23.82 4.49 -10.60
N LEU A 8 24.92 5.11 -10.15
CA LEU A 8 26.26 4.85 -10.71
C LEU A 8 26.70 3.41 -10.48
N LEU A 9 26.44 2.83 -9.31
CA LEU A 9 26.76 1.44 -9.02
C LEU A 9 25.92 0.47 -9.87
N ARG A 10 24.65 0.76 -10.11
CA ARG A 10 23.72 -0.05 -10.93
C ARG A 10 24.00 0.05 -12.43
N SER A 11 24.46 1.23 -12.91
CA SER A 11 24.77 1.43 -14.32
C SER A 11 25.98 0.63 -14.80
N GLN A 12 26.78 0.09 -13.88
CA GLN A 12 27.88 -0.81 -14.19
C GLN A 12 27.36 -2.25 -14.23
N GLN A 13 26.81 -2.67 -15.39
CA GLN A 13 26.40 -4.07 -15.60
C GLN A 13 27.56 -5.02 -15.29
N GLU A 14 27.50 -5.74 -14.16
CA GLU A 14 28.50 -6.68 -13.66
C GLU A 14 29.88 -6.08 -13.32
N GLY A 15 30.00 -4.76 -13.29
CA GLY A 15 31.25 -4.04 -13.04
C GLY A 15 31.33 -3.37 -11.68
N CYS A 16 32.50 -2.87 -11.38
CA CYS A 16 32.78 -2.02 -10.24
C CYS A 16 33.10 -0.61 -10.72
N ILE A 17 32.82 0.39 -9.91
CA ILE A 17 33.19 1.79 -10.19
C ILE A 17 34.14 2.26 -9.11
N SER A 18 35.21 2.98 -9.51
CA SER A 18 36.19 3.49 -8.55
C SER A 18 35.59 4.63 -7.71
N GLY A 19 36.04 4.73 -6.45
CA GLY A 19 35.63 5.86 -5.60
C GLY A 19 36.04 7.24 -6.14
N GLU A 20 37.08 7.30 -6.96
CA GLU A 20 37.53 8.49 -7.66
C GLU A 20 36.59 8.88 -8.79
N GLU A 21 36.15 7.91 -9.57
CA GLU A 21 35.18 8.14 -10.65
C GLU A 21 33.82 8.57 -10.10
N ILE A 22 33.33 7.94 -9.02
CA ILE A 22 32.10 8.39 -8.33
C ILE A 22 32.27 9.84 -7.86
N ALA A 23 33.39 10.17 -7.22
CA ALA A 23 33.69 11.51 -6.71
C ALA A 23 33.70 12.54 -7.83
N SER A 24 34.37 12.23 -8.96
CA SER A 24 34.42 13.08 -10.15
C SER A 24 33.04 13.32 -10.76
N ARG A 25 32.28 12.24 -11.02
CA ARG A 25 30.93 12.34 -11.65
C ARG A 25 29.92 13.10 -10.80
N LEU A 26 30.06 13.04 -9.47
CA LEU A 26 29.13 13.68 -8.54
C LEU A 26 29.61 15.04 -7.98
N GLY A 27 30.84 15.46 -8.32
CA GLY A 27 31.42 16.70 -7.85
C GLY A 27 31.67 16.72 -6.34
N VAL A 28 32.04 15.60 -5.72
CA VAL A 28 32.28 15.45 -4.28
C VAL A 28 33.65 14.87 -3.98
N SER A 29 34.09 14.94 -2.71
CA SER A 29 35.36 14.32 -2.30
C SER A 29 35.25 12.80 -2.19
N ARG A 30 36.37 12.09 -2.38
CA ARG A 30 36.46 10.62 -2.15
C ARG A 30 36.05 10.24 -0.72
N THR A 31 36.35 11.09 0.26
CA THR A 31 35.92 10.89 1.66
C THR A 31 34.40 10.92 1.80
N ALA A 32 33.75 11.84 1.08
CA ALA A 32 32.28 11.91 1.05
C ALA A 32 31.67 10.65 0.42
N VAL A 33 32.23 10.17 -0.70
CA VAL A 33 31.82 8.90 -1.32
C VAL A 33 31.96 7.74 -0.33
N TRP A 34 33.13 7.61 0.33
CA TRP A 34 33.34 6.55 1.32
C TRP A 34 32.32 6.59 2.44
N LYS A 35 32.00 7.78 2.97
CA LYS A 35 30.97 7.95 4.01
C LYS A 35 29.62 7.45 3.52
N HIS A 36 29.19 7.83 2.33
CA HIS A 36 27.91 7.38 1.76
C HIS A 36 27.89 5.88 1.44
N ILE A 37 28.99 5.31 0.96
CA ILE A 37 29.11 3.84 0.80
C ILE A 37 28.96 3.13 2.14
N LYS A 38 29.57 3.66 3.21
CA LYS A 38 29.41 3.11 4.56
C LYS A 38 27.95 3.18 5.04
N GLU A 39 27.28 4.30 4.78
CA GLU A 39 25.85 4.47 5.09
C GLU A 39 24.98 3.48 4.30
N LEU A 40 25.26 3.27 3.02
CA LEU A 40 24.55 2.31 2.18
C LEU A 40 24.77 0.86 2.68
N LYS A 41 25.99 0.49 3.04
CA LYS A 41 26.28 -0.83 3.66
C LYS A 41 25.50 -1.00 4.98
N ALA A 42 25.46 0.04 5.82
CA ALA A 42 24.67 0.04 7.06
C ALA A 42 23.16 -0.06 6.80
N ALA A 43 22.68 0.46 5.67
CA ALA A 43 21.30 0.32 5.23
C ALA A 43 20.98 -1.07 4.63
N GLY A 44 21.98 -1.98 4.55
CA GLY A 44 21.79 -3.36 4.12
C GLY A 44 22.15 -3.64 2.65
N TYR A 45 22.69 -2.65 1.92
CA TYR A 45 23.19 -2.90 0.57
C TYR A 45 24.47 -3.75 0.60
N ASN A 46 24.49 -4.81 -0.19
CA ASN A 46 25.69 -5.61 -0.38
C ASN A 46 26.61 -4.89 -1.38
N ILE A 47 27.56 -4.11 -0.86
CA ILE A 47 28.56 -3.39 -1.66
C ILE A 47 29.92 -3.93 -1.30
N GLU A 48 30.54 -4.64 -2.24
CA GLU A 48 31.92 -5.11 -2.11
C GLU A 48 32.90 -3.99 -2.46
N SER A 49 34.03 -3.97 -1.74
CA SER A 49 35.17 -3.12 -2.08
C SER A 49 36.28 -4.01 -2.65
N ARG A 50 36.53 -3.93 -3.96
CA ARG A 50 37.55 -4.74 -4.65
C ARG A 50 38.78 -3.90 -4.92
N ALA A 51 39.94 -4.45 -4.55
CA ALA A 51 41.22 -3.80 -4.79
C ALA A 51 41.38 -3.49 -6.29
N ARG A 52 41.79 -2.25 -6.62
CA ARG A 52 42.00 -1.74 -7.98
C ARG A 52 40.72 -1.59 -8.83
N SER A 53 39.58 -2.19 -8.45
CA SER A 53 38.31 -2.12 -9.20
C SER A 53 37.30 -1.15 -8.59
N GLY A 54 37.38 -0.88 -7.28
CA GLY A 54 36.47 0.05 -6.61
C GLY A 54 35.32 -0.65 -5.89
N TYR A 55 34.10 -0.06 -5.99
CA TYR A 55 32.88 -0.51 -5.34
C TYR A 55 31.98 -1.25 -6.32
N CYS A 56 31.51 -2.44 -5.94
CA CYS A 56 30.58 -3.25 -6.73
C CYS A 56 29.29 -3.49 -5.92
N LEU A 57 28.15 -3.19 -6.48
CA LEU A 57 26.88 -3.53 -5.86
C LEU A 57 26.52 -4.98 -6.21
N THR A 58 26.54 -5.87 -5.21
CA THR A 58 26.25 -7.30 -5.39
C THR A 58 24.88 -7.73 -4.88
N GLY A 59 24.17 -6.82 -4.19
CA GLY A 59 22.80 -7.08 -3.72
C GLY A 59 22.12 -5.86 -3.13
N THR A 60 20.81 -5.84 -3.20
CA THR A 60 19.97 -4.82 -2.59
C THR A 60 19.18 -5.42 -1.44
N PRO A 61 18.96 -4.68 -0.33
CA PRO A 61 18.19 -5.20 0.79
C PRO A 61 16.70 -5.33 0.42
N ASP A 62 16.00 -6.29 1.02
CA ASP A 62 14.54 -6.27 1.05
C ASP A 62 14.08 -5.25 2.11
N ARG A 63 14.14 -3.97 1.75
CA ARG A 63 13.71 -2.85 2.61
C ARG A 63 12.97 -1.80 1.81
N LEU A 64 11.93 -1.21 2.42
CA LEU A 64 11.13 -0.15 1.84
C LEU A 64 11.84 1.21 1.96
N LEU A 65 12.98 1.34 1.28
CA LEU A 65 13.78 2.56 1.30
C LEU A 65 13.34 3.52 0.17
N PRO A 66 13.34 4.84 0.41
CA PRO A 66 12.94 5.84 -0.59
C PRO A 66 13.65 5.66 -1.93
N GLU A 67 14.96 5.47 -1.91
CA GLU A 67 15.79 5.28 -3.10
C GLU A 67 15.55 3.97 -3.85
N LEU A 68 14.95 2.96 -3.22
CA LEU A 68 14.51 1.74 -3.88
C LEU A 68 13.11 1.92 -4.50
N ILE A 69 12.20 2.54 -3.76
CA ILE A 69 10.82 2.75 -4.19
C ILE A 69 10.76 3.72 -5.36
N THR A 70 11.52 4.82 -5.33
CA THR A 70 11.52 5.85 -6.39
C THR A 70 12.32 5.44 -7.63
N HIS A 71 13.21 4.46 -7.51
CA HIS A 71 14.04 4.02 -8.65
C HIS A 71 13.19 3.35 -9.73
N ASN A 72 13.20 3.93 -10.94
CA ASN A 72 12.40 3.46 -12.09
C ASN A 72 10.90 3.34 -11.79
N LEU A 73 10.38 4.07 -10.81
CA LEU A 73 8.96 4.10 -10.54
C LEU A 73 8.24 4.80 -11.71
N PRO A 74 7.30 4.14 -12.41
CA PRO A 74 6.71 4.68 -13.64
C PRO A 74 5.59 5.70 -13.41
N THR A 75 5.32 6.06 -12.16
CA THR A 75 4.32 7.07 -11.78
C THR A 75 4.86 8.50 -11.98
N LYS A 76 3.95 9.47 -12.10
CA LYS A 76 4.30 10.90 -12.19
C LYS A 76 3.93 11.67 -10.93
N LEU A 77 3.04 11.13 -10.14
CA LEU A 77 2.49 11.76 -8.93
C LEU A 77 2.77 10.89 -7.69
N LEU A 78 2.25 9.66 -7.67
CA LEU A 78 2.33 8.81 -6.48
C LEU A 78 3.73 8.25 -6.27
N GLY A 79 4.28 8.44 -5.08
CA GLY A 79 5.57 7.89 -4.68
C GLY A 79 6.79 8.63 -5.23
N GLN A 80 6.63 9.83 -5.83
CA GLN A 80 7.76 10.69 -6.20
C GLN A 80 8.44 11.26 -4.94
N SER A 81 7.69 11.45 -3.87
CA SER A 81 8.17 11.73 -2.52
C SER A 81 7.85 10.57 -1.60
N VAL A 82 8.88 10.01 -0.93
CA VAL A 82 8.73 8.87 -0.01
C VAL A 82 9.38 9.19 1.32
N ILE A 83 8.61 9.01 2.39
CA ILE A 83 9.06 9.11 3.79
C ILE A 83 9.07 7.71 4.37
N SER A 84 10.24 7.20 4.79
CA SER A 84 10.39 5.84 5.29
C SER A 84 10.80 5.79 6.75
N PHE A 85 10.27 4.81 7.46
CA PHE A 85 10.57 4.52 8.85
C PHE A 85 10.94 3.04 9.01
N ASP A 86 11.78 2.74 9.99
CA ASP A 86 12.01 1.36 10.41
C ASP A 86 10.84 0.86 11.26
N GLU A 87 10.34 1.71 12.16
CA GLU A 87 9.16 1.46 12.98
C GLU A 87 8.43 2.77 13.27
N VAL A 88 7.08 2.72 13.22
CA VAL A 88 6.19 3.80 13.66
C VAL A 88 4.98 3.21 14.38
N ARG A 89 4.22 4.05 15.06
CA ARG A 89 2.92 3.63 15.59
C ARG A 89 1.93 3.32 14.47
N SER A 90 1.82 4.22 13.49
CA SER A 90 0.94 4.08 12.32
C SER A 90 1.44 4.96 11.18
N THR A 91 1.54 4.40 9.96
CA THR A 91 1.86 5.18 8.76
C THR A 91 0.79 6.23 8.44
N ASN A 92 -0.49 5.96 8.79
CA ASN A 92 -1.56 6.96 8.65
C ASN A 92 -1.32 8.18 9.55
N ASP A 93 -0.89 7.97 10.80
CA ASP A 93 -0.61 9.08 11.70
C ASP A 93 0.56 9.93 11.22
N GLU A 94 1.63 9.30 10.73
CA GLU A 94 2.76 10.01 10.14
C GLU A 94 2.37 10.71 8.83
N ALA A 95 1.55 10.08 7.99
CA ALA A 95 1.03 10.71 6.77
C ALA A 95 0.12 11.91 7.07
N LYS A 96 -0.75 11.83 8.10
CA LYS A 96 -1.57 12.98 8.54
C LYS A 96 -0.70 14.14 9.04
N LYS A 97 0.36 13.84 9.82
CA LYS A 97 1.32 14.85 10.28
C LYS A 97 2.03 15.52 9.09
N ALA A 98 2.52 14.71 8.15
CA ALA A 98 3.18 15.20 6.94
C ALA A 98 2.22 16.04 6.09
N ALA A 99 0.98 15.59 5.87
CA ALA A 99 -0.04 16.32 5.11
C ALA A 99 -0.39 17.67 5.75
N ALA A 100 -0.52 17.71 7.08
CA ALA A 100 -0.76 18.95 7.84
C ALA A 100 0.46 19.90 7.81
N ALA A 101 1.67 19.37 7.68
CA ALA A 101 2.90 20.13 7.51
C ALA A 101 3.15 20.58 6.07
N GLY A 102 2.23 20.30 5.14
CA GLY A 102 2.31 20.77 3.74
C GLY A 102 2.99 19.79 2.79
N ALA A 103 3.12 18.50 3.14
CA ALA A 103 3.61 17.51 2.20
C ALA A 103 2.76 17.49 0.92
N ASP A 104 3.46 17.35 -0.22
CA ASP A 104 2.82 17.33 -1.54
C ASP A 104 1.87 16.15 -1.71
N GLU A 105 0.88 16.33 -2.59
CA GLU A 105 0.04 15.25 -3.08
C GLU A 105 0.90 14.15 -3.70
N GLY A 106 0.51 12.89 -3.49
CA GLY A 106 1.27 11.74 -3.97
C GLY A 106 2.41 11.31 -3.05
N THR A 107 2.69 12.04 -1.96
CA THR A 107 3.66 11.61 -0.94
C THR A 107 3.25 10.28 -0.34
N VAL A 108 4.19 9.34 -0.30
CA VAL A 108 4.01 7.99 0.28
C VAL A 108 4.80 7.87 1.57
N VAL A 109 4.13 7.48 2.64
CA VAL A 109 4.75 7.14 3.92
C VAL A 109 4.80 5.63 4.06
N VAL A 110 5.98 5.06 4.29
CA VAL A 110 6.17 3.61 4.46
C VAL A 110 6.84 3.29 5.78
N SER A 111 6.59 2.09 6.30
CA SER A 111 7.30 1.57 7.47
C SER A 111 7.59 0.08 7.32
N GLU A 112 8.72 -0.39 7.91
CA GLU A 112 9.03 -1.82 7.98
C GLU A 112 8.12 -2.54 8.98
N MET A 113 7.67 -1.86 10.04
CA MET A 113 6.70 -2.39 10.98
C MET A 113 5.88 -1.27 11.66
N GLN A 114 4.69 -1.62 12.14
CA GLN A 114 3.88 -0.69 12.93
C GLN A 114 3.55 -1.32 14.29
N SER A 115 3.81 -0.57 15.37
CA SER A 115 3.51 -1.03 16.74
C SER A 115 2.03 -0.92 17.11
N THR A 116 1.26 -0.07 16.40
CA THR A 116 -0.17 0.13 16.62
C THR A 116 -0.86 0.30 15.26
N GLY A 117 -0.81 -0.75 14.43
CA GLY A 117 -1.51 -0.77 13.15
C GLY A 117 -3.01 -0.60 13.37
N LYS A 118 -3.63 0.33 12.64
CA LYS A 118 -5.05 0.70 12.81
C LYS A 118 -5.90 0.04 11.74
N GLY A 119 -7.03 -0.48 12.15
CA GLY A 119 -8.13 -0.88 11.30
C GLY A 119 -9.37 -0.02 11.55
N ARG A 120 -10.44 -0.27 10.83
CA ARG A 120 -11.75 0.37 11.05
C ARG A 120 -12.34 -0.05 12.41
N LEU A 121 -13.19 0.81 12.99
CA LEU A 121 -13.88 0.56 14.26
C LEU A 121 -12.88 0.21 15.39
N GLU A 122 -11.79 0.96 15.48
CA GLU A 122 -10.75 0.82 16.53
C GLU A 122 -10.09 -0.58 16.60
N ARG A 123 -10.25 -1.41 15.55
CA ARG A 123 -9.58 -2.71 15.50
C ARG A 123 -8.09 -2.53 15.25
N SER A 124 -7.28 -3.38 15.85
CA SER A 124 -5.86 -3.46 15.54
C SER A 124 -5.62 -4.21 14.24
N PHE A 125 -4.55 -3.83 13.53
CA PHE A 125 -4.02 -4.58 12.40
C PHE A 125 -2.58 -5.01 12.73
N PHE A 126 -2.29 -6.29 12.63
CA PHE A 126 -0.96 -6.83 12.93
C PHE A 126 0.01 -6.49 11.80
N CYS A 127 1.07 -5.75 12.11
CA CYS A 127 2.01 -5.18 11.13
C CYS A 127 3.47 -5.50 11.45
N PRO A 128 3.90 -6.77 11.40
CA PRO A 128 5.30 -7.15 11.65
C PRO A 128 6.19 -6.82 10.45
N ARG A 129 7.50 -7.06 10.54
CA ARG A 129 8.40 -7.01 9.39
C ARG A 129 8.00 -8.04 8.34
N GLY A 130 8.30 -7.74 7.07
CA GLY A 130 7.95 -8.60 5.92
C GLY A 130 6.64 -8.23 5.23
N GLY A 131 5.83 -7.34 5.79
CA GLY A 131 4.68 -6.74 5.12
C GLY A 131 5.05 -5.50 4.29
N VAL A 132 4.06 -4.96 3.61
CA VAL A 132 4.11 -3.63 2.98
C VAL A 132 3.08 -2.75 3.68
N TRP A 133 3.56 -1.86 4.53
CA TRP A 133 2.78 -0.94 5.33
C TRP A 133 3.01 0.46 4.79
N PHE A 134 2.00 1.04 4.14
CA PHE A 134 2.14 2.37 3.55
C PHE A 134 0.86 3.19 3.63
N SER A 135 1.04 4.51 3.53
CA SER A 135 -0.06 5.47 3.43
C SER A 135 0.25 6.47 2.33
N VAL A 136 -0.74 6.77 1.49
CA VAL A 136 -0.65 7.75 0.41
C VAL A 136 -1.43 9.00 0.80
N ILE A 137 -0.85 10.18 0.58
CA ILE A 137 -1.49 11.47 0.77
C ILE A 137 -2.06 11.92 -0.58
N LEU A 138 -3.38 12.18 -0.64
CA LEU A 138 -4.05 12.78 -1.79
C LEU A 138 -4.71 14.10 -1.41
N ARG A 139 -4.87 14.99 -2.41
CA ARG A 139 -5.59 16.27 -2.28
C ARG A 139 -6.61 16.44 -3.41
N PRO A 140 -7.56 15.48 -3.52
CA PRO A 140 -8.47 15.48 -4.64
C PRO A 140 -9.46 16.65 -4.58
N PRO A 141 -9.88 17.18 -5.73
CA PRO A 141 -10.91 18.22 -5.82
C PRO A 141 -12.32 17.64 -5.66
N PHE A 142 -12.49 16.61 -4.84
CA PHE A 142 -13.75 15.95 -4.58
C PHE A 142 -14.49 16.61 -3.41
N LEU A 143 -15.79 16.38 -3.34
CA LEU A 143 -16.55 16.67 -2.13
C LEU A 143 -16.22 15.63 -1.03
N PRO A 144 -16.34 15.99 0.26
CA PRO A 144 -15.98 15.08 1.35
C PRO A 144 -16.72 13.72 1.33
N GLN A 145 -17.95 13.68 0.85
CA GLN A 145 -18.72 12.44 0.69
C GLN A 145 -18.13 11.46 -0.34
N GLU A 146 -17.25 11.92 -1.22
CA GLU A 146 -16.59 11.09 -2.21
C GLU A 146 -15.36 10.33 -1.64
N ALA A 147 -14.79 10.81 -0.54
CA ALA A 147 -13.57 10.27 0.04
C ALA A 147 -13.62 8.75 0.35
N PRO A 148 -14.74 8.17 0.81
CA PRO A 148 -14.83 6.73 1.03
C PRO A 148 -14.53 5.88 -0.21
N LYS A 149 -14.79 6.40 -1.44
CA LYS A 149 -14.49 5.70 -2.70
C LYS A 149 -12.98 5.56 -2.95
N CYS A 150 -12.14 6.38 -2.30
CA CYS A 150 -10.69 6.20 -2.34
C CYS A 150 -10.26 4.85 -1.71
N THR A 151 -11.04 4.32 -0.76
CA THR A 151 -10.83 2.96 -0.23
C THR A 151 -11.01 1.91 -1.32
N LEU A 152 -12.07 2.03 -2.11
CA LEU A 152 -12.37 1.12 -3.23
C LEU A 152 -11.29 1.19 -4.31
N MET A 153 -10.78 2.40 -4.58
CA MET A 153 -9.67 2.61 -5.53
C MET A 153 -8.40 1.88 -5.09
N SER A 154 -8.00 2.02 -3.83
CA SER A 154 -6.85 1.29 -3.30
C SER A 154 -7.06 -0.23 -3.34
N ALA A 155 -8.28 -0.70 -3.04
CA ALA A 155 -8.59 -2.13 -3.10
C ALA A 155 -8.46 -2.69 -4.52
N VAL A 156 -8.97 -1.99 -5.54
CA VAL A 156 -8.82 -2.39 -6.95
C VAL A 156 -7.35 -2.39 -7.36
N ALA A 157 -6.58 -1.36 -6.99
CA ALA A 157 -5.15 -1.27 -7.31
C ALA A 157 -4.36 -2.45 -6.74
N VAL A 158 -4.59 -2.79 -5.48
CA VAL A 158 -3.91 -3.92 -4.81
C VAL A 158 -4.35 -5.26 -5.40
N ALA A 159 -5.66 -5.46 -5.66
CA ALA A 159 -6.16 -6.69 -6.28
C ALA A 159 -5.52 -6.93 -7.66
N LYS A 160 -5.43 -5.90 -8.50
CA LYS A 160 -4.76 -5.97 -9.82
C LYS A 160 -3.29 -6.32 -9.70
N ALA A 161 -2.56 -5.68 -8.79
CA ALA A 161 -1.15 -5.98 -8.56
C ALA A 161 -0.93 -7.42 -8.04
N MET A 162 -1.83 -7.96 -7.23
CA MET A 162 -1.78 -9.35 -6.78
C MET A 162 -2.07 -10.33 -7.93
N GLN A 163 -3.04 -10.02 -8.80
CA GLN A 163 -3.38 -10.86 -9.95
C GLN A 163 -2.23 -10.96 -10.96
N GLU A 164 -1.45 -9.90 -11.15
CA GLU A 164 -0.23 -9.94 -11.98
C GLU A 164 0.83 -10.93 -11.47
N LEU A 165 0.78 -11.27 -10.19
CA LEU A 165 1.62 -12.29 -9.56
C LEU A 165 0.96 -13.68 -9.52
N GLY A 166 -0.21 -13.85 -10.13
CA GLY A 166 -0.94 -15.12 -10.16
C GLY A 166 -1.80 -15.41 -8.91
N LEU A 167 -2.04 -14.42 -8.05
CA LEU A 167 -2.95 -14.56 -6.92
C LEU A 167 -4.38 -14.17 -7.31
N GLU A 168 -5.32 -15.08 -7.21
CA GLU A 168 -6.76 -14.81 -7.39
C GLU A 168 -7.31 -14.04 -6.18
N ALA A 169 -6.90 -12.78 -6.07
CA ALA A 169 -7.29 -11.90 -4.99
C ALA A 169 -8.66 -11.28 -5.23
N GLY A 170 -9.55 -11.36 -4.25
CA GLY A 170 -10.89 -10.80 -4.29
C GLY A 170 -11.13 -9.74 -3.21
N ILE A 171 -11.92 -8.73 -3.56
CA ILE A 171 -12.26 -7.61 -2.67
C ILE A 171 -13.48 -7.97 -1.84
N LYS A 172 -13.30 -8.04 -0.53
CA LYS A 172 -14.39 -8.10 0.43
C LYS A 172 -14.75 -6.69 0.86
N TRP A 173 -15.97 -6.26 0.53
CA TRP A 173 -16.47 -4.94 0.88
C TRP A 173 -16.31 -4.64 2.38
N PRO A 174 -15.93 -3.41 2.74
CA PRO A 174 -15.55 -2.33 1.83
C PRO A 174 -14.03 -2.25 1.55
N ASN A 175 -13.18 -2.88 2.32
CA ASN A 175 -11.78 -2.48 2.47
C ASN A 175 -10.78 -3.61 2.67
N ASP A 176 -11.19 -4.85 2.54
CA ASP A 176 -10.34 -6.00 2.77
C ASP A 176 -10.09 -6.79 1.48
N ILE A 177 -8.91 -7.35 1.31
CA ILE A 177 -8.61 -8.25 0.19
C ILE A 177 -8.30 -9.64 0.74
N TYR A 178 -8.95 -10.61 0.14
CA TYR A 178 -8.84 -12.03 0.49
C TYR A 178 -8.32 -12.82 -0.71
N CYS A 179 -7.58 -13.87 -0.42
CA CYS A 179 -7.21 -14.90 -1.37
C CYS A 179 -7.28 -16.26 -0.66
N GLN A 180 -7.90 -17.25 -1.28
CA GLN A 180 -8.10 -18.59 -0.71
C GLN A 180 -8.69 -18.57 0.73
N GLY A 181 -9.65 -17.69 0.98
CA GLY A 181 -10.31 -17.55 2.28
C GLY A 181 -9.53 -16.81 3.36
N ARG A 182 -8.28 -16.39 3.09
CA ARG A 182 -7.40 -15.69 4.02
C ARG A 182 -7.29 -14.20 3.70
N LYS A 183 -7.34 -13.36 4.72
CA LYS A 183 -7.15 -11.92 4.57
C LYS A 183 -5.69 -11.60 4.32
N LEU A 184 -5.39 -10.94 3.20
CA LEU A 184 -4.05 -10.46 2.84
C LEU A 184 -3.88 -8.97 3.07
N THR A 185 -4.96 -8.18 2.94
CA THR A 185 -4.88 -6.72 2.97
C THR A 185 -6.01 -6.11 3.77
N GLY A 186 -5.71 -5.02 4.47
CA GLY A 186 -6.67 -4.10 5.05
C GLY A 186 -6.36 -2.67 4.64
N ILE A 187 -7.40 -1.89 4.32
CA ILE A 187 -7.28 -0.50 3.88
C ILE A 187 -8.05 0.39 4.86
N LEU A 188 -7.44 1.51 5.25
CA LEU A 188 -8.05 2.52 6.12
C LEU A 188 -7.87 3.90 5.52
N THR A 189 -8.97 4.50 5.06
CA THR A 189 -9.00 5.87 4.56
C THR A 189 -9.43 6.81 5.67
N GLU A 190 -8.64 7.85 5.89
CA GLU A 190 -8.91 8.96 6.82
C GLU A 190 -8.80 10.27 6.03
N MET A 191 -9.53 11.30 6.42
CA MET A 191 -9.46 12.60 5.77
C MET A 191 -9.48 13.75 6.76
N SER A 192 -8.96 14.89 6.30
CA SER A 192 -9.25 16.21 6.85
C SER A 192 -10.04 16.98 5.82
N ALA A 193 -11.19 17.49 6.22
CA ALA A 193 -12.09 18.20 5.31
C ALA A 193 -12.80 19.35 6.05
N GLU A 194 -13.22 20.36 5.29
CA GLU A 194 -14.23 21.34 5.66
C GLU A 194 -15.59 20.91 5.08
N MET A 195 -16.61 21.74 5.21
CA MET A 195 -17.96 21.35 4.79
C MET A 195 -18.07 21.04 3.29
N ASP A 196 -17.29 21.73 2.46
CA ASP A 196 -17.38 21.73 1.00
C ASP A 196 -16.08 21.33 0.29
N ARG A 197 -14.99 21.07 1.03
CA ARG A 197 -13.70 20.72 0.43
C ARG A 197 -12.89 19.73 1.28
N ILE A 198 -12.11 18.93 0.61
CA ILE A 198 -11.12 18.06 1.21
C ILE A 198 -9.80 18.83 1.33
N ASN A 199 -9.21 18.88 2.53
CA ASN A 199 -7.86 19.39 2.73
C ASN A 199 -6.83 18.32 2.33
N TYR A 200 -7.06 17.08 2.75
CA TYR A 200 -6.31 15.89 2.31
C TYR A 200 -7.06 14.60 2.65
N VAL A 201 -6.76 13.56 1.89
CA VAL A 201 -7.13 12.16 2.17
C VAL A 201 -5.84 11.38 2.43
N VAL A 202 -5.82 10.57 3.46
CA VAL A 202 -4.76 9.60 3.75
C VAL A 202 -5.33 8.19 3.54
N ILE A 203 -4.75 7.45 2.61
CA ILE A 203 -5.16 6.07 2.32
C ILE A 203 -4.09 5.14 2.87
N GLY A 204 -4.31 4.58 4.06
CA GLY A 204 -3.45 3.57 4.65
C GLY A 204 -3.78 2.19 4.09
N THR A 205 -2.75 1.49 3.66
CA THR A 205 -2.87 0.15 3.09
C THR A 205 -1.84 -0.76 3.74
N GLY A 206 -2.32 -1.80 4.40
CA GLY A 206 -1.50 -2.84 4.99
C GLY A 206 -1.62 -4.13 4.21
N ILE A 207 -0.48 -4.66 3.73
CA ILE A 207 -0.43 -5.87 2.90
C ILE A 207 0.52 -6.89 3.51
N ASN A 208 0.01 -8.08 3.79
CA ASN A 208 0.79 -9.20 4.26
C ASN A 208 1.55 -9.83 3.07
N VAL A 209 2.84 -9.52 2.91
CA VAL A 209 3.63 -9.97 1.77
C VAL A 209 4.48 -11.18 2.14
N ASN A 210 5.57 -11.00 2.87
CA ASN A 210 6.53 -12.05 3.25
C ASN A 210 6.46 -12.37 4.75
N ILE A 211 5.25 -12.58 5.27
CA ILE A 211 5.04 -12.87 6.69
C ILE A 211 4.82 -14.38 6.85
N PRO A 212 5.68 -15.10 7.59
CA PRO A 212 5.46 -16.51 7.90
C PRO A 212 4.15 -16.71 8.69
N LEU A 213 3.38 -17.76 8.36
CA LEU A 213 2.07 -17.98 9.03
C LEU A 213 2.19 -18.11 10.55
N GLN A 214 3.24 -18.77 11.03
CA GLN A 214 3.50 -18.91 12.47
C GLN A 214 3.83 -17.62 13.19
N SER A 215 4.13 -16.53 12.46
CA SER A 215 4.37 -15.20 13.04
C SER A 215 3.08 -14.45 13.36
N PHE A 216 1.94 -14.88 12.79
CA PHE A 216 0.66 -14.29 13.15
C PHE A 216 0.23 -14.73 14.56
N PRO A 217 -0.42 -13.83 15.33
CA PRO A 217 -1.10 -14.21 16.57
C PRO A 217 -2.03 -15.41 16.36
N GLU A 218 -2.16 -16.27 17.35
CA GLU A 218 -2.88 -17.55 17.26
C GLU A 218 -4.32 -17.38 16.73
N ASP A 219 -5.02 -16.34 17.19
CA ASP A 219 -6.39 -16.01 16.77
C ASP A 219 -6.50 -15.52 15.32
N LEU A 220 -5.37 -15.19 14.67
CA LEU A 220 -5.28 -14.73 13.28
C LEU A 220 -4.75 -15.81 12.31
N GLN A 221 -4.10 -16.87 12.79
CA GLN A 221 -3.42 -17.86 11.94
C GLN A 221 -4.34 -18.54 10.92
N ASP A 222 -5.62 -18.74 11.28
CA ASP A 222 -6.61 -19.31 10.35
C ASP A 222 -7.33 -18.29 9.47
N LYS A 223 -7.22 -16.98 9.79
CA LYS A 223 -7.97 -15.92 9.14
C LYS A 223 -7.10 -15.03 8.25
N ALA A 224 -5.84 -14.86 8.65
CA ALA A 224 -4.86 -14.07 7.89
C ALA A 224 -3.97 -15.00 7.06
N GLY A 225 -3.41 -14.44 5.99
CA GLY A 225 -2.41 -15.07 5.15
C GLY A 225 -1.39 -14.06 4.69
N SER A 226 -0.37 -14.52 3.98
CA SER A 226 0.59 -13.68 3.28
C SER A 226 0.74 -14.14 1.83
N MET A 227 1.19 -13.22 0.98
CA MET A 227 1.39 -13.51 -0.43
C MET A 227 2.42 -14.63 -0.63
N SER A 228 3.56 -14.57 0.08
CA SER A 228 4.62 -15.57 -0.03
C SER A 228 4.16 -16.97 0.36
N HIS A 229 3.27 -17.08 1.36
CA HIS A 229 2.70 -18.37 1.75
C HIS A 229 1.84 -18.98 0.63
N LEU A 230 1.03 -18.16 -0.05
CA LEU A 230 0.14 -18.63 -1.12
C LEU A 230 0.88 -18.90 -2.43
N LEU A 231 1.96 -18.15 -2.70
CA LEU A 231 2.79 -18.32 -3.89
C LEU A 231 3.87 -19.40 -3.73
N GLY A 232 4.22 -19.78 -2.49
CA GLY A 232 5.31 -20.70 -2.22
C GLY A 232 6.72 -20.13 -2.34
N HIS A 233 6.85 -18.81 -2.54
CA HIS A 233 8.14 -18.11 -2.63
C HIS A 233 8.01 -16.66 -2.15
N GLU A 234 9.14 -16.03 -1.81
CA GLU A 234 9.18 -14.62 -1.42
C GLU A 234 8.86 -13.69 -2.60
N VAL A 235 8.20 -12.58 -2.27
CA VAL A 235 7.85 -11.51 -3.21
C VAL A 235 8.78 -10.32 -2.99
N ASN A 236 9.29 -9.74 -4.06
CA ASN A 236 10.01 -8.47 -3.98
C ASN A 236 9.05 -7.35 -3.55
N ARG A 237 9.12 -6.95 -2.27
CA ARG A 237 8.19 -5.97 -1.67
C ARG A 237 8.24 -4.60 -2.34
N VAL A 238 9.43 -4.17 -2.76
CA VAL A 238 9.62 -2.87 -3.44
C VAL A 238 8.95 -2.89 -4.81
N ALA A 239 9.24 -3.91 -5.63
CA ALA A 239 8.63 -4.03 -6.96
C ALA A 239 7.10 -4.18 -6.86
N PHE A 240 6.61 -4.92 -5.88
CA PHE A 240 5.19 -5.05 -5.63
C PHE A 240 4.54 -3.71 -5.23
N LEU A 241 5.14 -2.96 -4.30
CA LEU A 241 4.66 -1.62 -3.93
C LEU A 241 4.65 -0.67 -5.14
N GLN A 242 5.70 -0.67 -5.95
CA GLN A 242 5.75 0.13 -7.19
C GLN A 242 4.59 -0.20 -8.12
N ARG A 243 4.24 -1.49 -8.27
CA ARG A 243 3.12 -1.93 -9.08
C ARG A 243 1.77 -1.48 -8.51
N VAL A 244 1.60 -1.56 -7.19
CA VAL A 244 0.39 -1.03 -6.52
C VAL A 244 0.26 0.48 -6.75
N LEU A 245 1.34 1.26 -6.57
CA LEU A 245 1.33 2.71 -6.80
C LEU A 245 1.01 3.05 -8.26
N GLN A 246 1.51 2.28 -9.22
CA GLN A 246 1.22 2.46 -10.64
C GLN A 246 -0.27 2.26 -10.94
N HIS A 247 -0.87 1.17 -10.46
CA HIS A 247 -2.31 0.95 -10.62
C HIS A 247 -3.14 2.01 -9.92
N MET A 248 -2.72 2.40 -8.72
CA MET A 248 -3.42 3.40 -7.93
C MET A 248 -3.42 4.77 -8.62
N GLU A 249 -2.26 5.18 -9.18
CA GLU A 249 -2.16 6.43 -9.96
C GLU A 249 -3.03 6.39 -11.22
N ALA A 250 -3.00 5.28 -11.97
CA ALA A 250 -3.81 5.13 -13.17
C ALA A 250 -5.31 5.26 -12.87
N LEU A 251 -5.78 4.62 -11.80
CA LEU A 251 -7.17 4.73 -11.34
C LEU A 251 -7.50 6.14 -10.85
N TYR A 252 -6.59 6.77 -10.10
CA TYR A 252 -6.79 8.13 -9.60
C TYR A 252 -6.91 9.14 -10.73
N ILE A 253 -6.02 9.08 -11.73
CA ILE A 253 -6.07 9.96 -12.91
C ILE A 253 -7.36 9.72 -13.71
N ASP A 254 -7.80 8.47 -13.86
CA ASP A 254 -9.06 8.15 -14.53
C ASP A 254 -10.26 8.74 -13.80
N VAL A 255 -10.31 8.57 -12.48
CA VAL A 255 -11.36 9.14 -11.62
C VAL A 255 -11.40 10.67 -11.71
N LEU A 256 -10.24 11.34 -11.72
CA LEU A 256 -10.17 12.80 -11.87
C LEU A 256 -10.72 13.29 -13.22
N LYS A 257 -10.62 12.48 -14.27
CA LYS A 257 -11.07 12.85 -15.63
C LYS A 257 -12.50 12.43 -15.91
N ASN A 258 -12.89 11.24 -15.50
CA ASN A 258 -14.09 10.54 -15.94
C ASN A 258 -15.08 10.25 -14.81
N GLY A 259 -14.73 10.61 -13.56
CA GLY A 259 -15.53 10.29 -12.38
C GLY A 259 -15.39 8.82 -11.94
N PHE A 260 -16.17 8.41 -10.98
CA PHE A 260 -16.02 7.13 -10.29
C PHE A 260 -16.64 5.91 -11.00
N ALA A 261 -17.45 6.09 -12.05
CA ALA A 261 -18.19 4.99 -12.66
C ALA A 261 -17.27 3.81 -13.09
N GLY A 262 -16.21 4.09 -13.83
CA GLY A 262 -15.26 3.08 -14.27
C GLY A 262 -14.52 2.37 -13.13
N LEU A 263 -14.24 3.08 -12.03
CA LEU A 263 -13.69 2.48 -10.81
C LEU A 263 -14.67 1.51 -10.16
N LEU A 264 -15.94 1.90 -10.03
CA LEU A 264 -16.98 1.06 -9.41
C LEU A 264 -17.21 -0.21 -10.23
N ASP A 265 -17.15 -0.13 -11.57
CA ASP A 265 -17.24 -1.31 -12.44
C ASP A 265 -16.05 -2.26 -12.26
N GLN A 266 -14.83 -1.73 -12.17
CA GLN A 266 -13.66 -2.54 -11.87
C GLN A 266 -13.75 -3.17 -10.47
N TRP A 267 -14.26 -2.45 -9.48
CA TRP A 267 -14.49 -2.99 -8.14
C TRP A 267 -15.48 -4.16 -8.16
N ARG A 268 -16.59 -4.06 -8.92
CA ARG A 268 -17.58 -5.14 -9.09
C ARG A 268 -16.93 -6.41 -9.63
N GLN A 269 -16.05 -6.28 -10.63
CA GLN A 269 -15.33 -7.40 -11.24
C GLN A 269 -14.42 -8.14 -10.26
N HIS A 270 -13.86 -7.43 -9.27
CA HIS A 270 -12.99 -8.02 -8.26
C HIS A 270 -13.72 -8.42 -6.97
N SER A 271 -15.02 -8.14 -6.86
CA SER A 271 -15.76 -8.36 -5.62
C SER A 271 -16.02 -9.84 -5.33
N ILE A 272 -15.69 -10.28 -4.12
CA ILE A 272 -16.11 -11.57 -3.57
C ILE A 272 -17.28 -11.42 -2.59
N THR A 273 -17.84 -10.23 -2.48
CA THR A 273 -18.99 -9.93 -1.60
C THR A 273 -20.31 -10.04 -2.34
N LEU A 274 -20.33 -9.57 -3.60
CA LEU A 274 -21.57 -9.56 -4.39
C LEU A 274 -22.07 -10.99 -4.66
N GLY A 275 -23.37 -11.17 -4.60
CA GLY A 275 -24.04 -12.46 -4.73
C GLY A 275 -24.01 -13.33 -3.45
N GLN A 276 -23.30 -12.94 -2.39
CA GLN A 276 -23.20 -13.71 -1.17
C GLN A 276 -24.32 -13.36 -0.17
N GLU A 277 -24.77 -14.39 0.57
CA GLU A 277 -25.54 -14.16 1.80
C GLU A 277 -24.61 -13.63 2.89
N ILE A 278 -24.98 -12.50 3.48
CA ILE A 278 -24.18 -11.80 4.49
C ILE A 278 -25.00 -11.42 5.71
N ASN A 279 -24.34 -11.35 6.85
CA ASN A 279 -24.84 -10.65 8.03
C ASN A 279 -24.22 -9.26 8.08
N VAL A 280 -25.03 -8.23 8.12
CA VAL A 280 -24.62 -6.83 8.34
C VAL A 280 -24.69 -6.55 9.82
N LEU A 281 -23.53 -6.27 10.43
CA LEU A 281 -23.38 -6.00 11.85
C LEU A 281 -23.16 -4.50 12.03
N GLY A 282 -24.24 -3.76 12.25
CA GLY A 282 -24.24 -2.31 12.53
C GLY A 282 -24.22 -2.00 14.01
N LEU A 283 -23.97 -0.73 14.35
CA LEU A 283 -24.00 -0.24 15.74
C LEU A 283 -25.38 -0.32 16.37
N GLN A 284 -26.42 -0.09 15.57
CA GLN A 284 -27.82 -0.01 16.05
C GLN A 284 -28.62 -1.28 15.73
N GLU A 285 -28.28 -1.98 14.67
CA GLU A 285 -29.03 -3.16 14.23
C GLU A 285 -28.12 -4.19 13.55
N THR A 286 -28.56 -5.43 13.58
CA THR A 286 -27.97 -6.54 12.82
C THR A 286 -29.05 -7.15 11.94
N PHE A 287 -28.75 -7.38 10.67
CA PHE A 287 -29.66 -8.04 9.74
C PHE A 287 -28.93 -8.88 8.73
N ALA A 288 -29.63 -9.82 8.11
CA ALA A 288 -29.12 -10.69 7.06
C ALA A 288 -29.76 -10.34 5.72
N GLY A 289 -29.04 -10.60 4.64
CA GLY A 289 -29.51 -10.44 3.26
C GLY A 289 -28.47 -10.84 2.24
N VAL A 290 -28.82 -10.68 0.96
CA VAL A 290 -27.92 -10.95 -0.16
C VAL A 290 -27.29 -9.63 -0.65
N ALA A 291 -25.97 -9.59 -0.70
CA ALA A 291 -25.25 -8.44 -1.26
C ALA A 291 -25.47 -8.38 -2.78
N LYS A 292 -26.22 -7.43 -3.28
CA LYS A 292 -26.61 -7.35 -4.71
C LYS A 292 -25.65 -6.52 -5.54
N ASP A 293 -25.32 -5.32 -5.06
CA ASP A 293 -24.48 -4.37 -5.81
C ASP A 293 -23.90 -3.33 -4.86
N ILE A 294 -23.13 -2.40 -5.40
CA ILE A 294 -22.80 -1.11 -4.80
C ILE A 294 -23.43 0.03 -5.59
N ASP A 295 -23.88 1.07 -4.90
CA ASP A 295 -24.40 2.26 -5.55
C ASP A 295 -23.31 3.23 -6.05
N SER A 296 -23.70 4.38 -6.60
CA SER A 296 -22.79 5.43 -7.08
C SER A 296 -21.85 5.99 -6.00
N ASP A 297 -22.20 5.85 -4.74
CA ASP A 297 -21.39 6.32 -3.60
C ASP A 297 -20.48 5.19 -3.04
N GLY A 298 -20.57 3.98 -3.62
CA GLY A 298 -19.85 2.79 -3.14
C GLY A 298 -20.48 2.14 -1.90
N ALA A 299 -21.70 2.54 -1.52
CA ALA A 299 -22.46 1.89 -0.46
C ALA A 299 -22.99 0.53 -0.94
N LEU A 300 -22.95 -0.47 -0.06
CA LEU A 300 -23.44 -1.81 -0.39
C LEU A 300 -24.96 -1.87 -0.41
N LEU A 301 -25.52 -2.43 -1.46
CA LEU A 301 -26.95 -2.69 -1.61
C LEU A 301 -27.25 -4.14 -1.22
N VAL A 302 -28.01 -4.32 -0.15
CA VAL A 302 -28.36 -5.63 0.42
C VAL A 302 -29.84 -5.88 0.27
N GLU A 303 -30.19 -6.96 -0.44
CA GLU A 303 -31.58 -7.43 -0.55
C GLU A 303 -31.97 -8.21 0.69
N THR A 304 -33.06 -7.80 1.31
CA THR A 304 -33.65 -8.44 2.50
C THR A 304 -35.13 -8.77 2.21
N PRO A 305 -35.78 -9.59 3.04
CA PRO A 305 -37.23 -9.81 2.90
C PRO A 305 -38.07 -8.54 2.95
N GLY A 306 -37.57 -7.46 3.56
CA GLY A 306 -38.20 -6.15 3.63
C GLY A 306 -37.83 -5.21 2.49
N GLY A 307 -37.11 -5.66 1.47
CA GLY A 307 -36.64 -4.87 0.32
C GLY A 307 -35.17 -4.57 0.33
N LEU A 308 -34.75 -3.71 -0.62
CA LEU A 308 -33.33 -3.33 -0.81
C LEU A 308 -32.92 -2.32 0.26
N ARG A 309 -31.83 -2.63 0.97
CA ARG A 309 -31.25 -1.78 2.02
C ARG A 309 -29.89 -1.26 1.60
N ARG A 310 -29.64 0.03 1.82
CA ARG A 310 -28.37 0.70 1.58
C ARG A 310 -27.52 0.68 2.84
N VAL A 311 -26.25 0.21 2.72
CA VAL A 311 -25.32 0.02 3.82
C VAL A 311 -24.07 0.87 3.59
N LEU A 312 -23.80 1.81 4.50
CA LEU A 312 -22.60 2.66 4.44
C LEU A 312 -21.39 1.96 5.07
N ALA A 313 -20.22 2.19 4.52
CA ALA A 313 -18.98 1.57 4.97
C ALA A 313 -18.55 1.97 6.41
N GLY A 314 -18.95 3.17 6.88
CA GLY A 314 -18.51 3.75 8.16
C GLY A 314 -18.89 2.94 9.38
N ASP A 315 -20.14 2.48 9.42
CA ASP A 315 -20.80 2.05 10.67
C ASP A 315 -20.98 0.54 10.80
N VAL A 316 -20.52 -0.25 9.81
CA VAL A 316 -20.86 -1.67 9.75
C VAL A 316 -19.68 -2.57 9.44
N SER A 317 -19.82 -3.84 9.86
CA SER A 317 -18.99 -4.97 9.43
C SER A 317 -19.88 -6.00 8.73
N ILE A 318 -19.37 -6.65 7.70
CA ILE A 318 -20.08 -7.76 7.06
C ILE A 318 -19.40 -9.09 7.37
N ARG A 319 -20.21 -10.14 7.49
CA ARG A 319 -19.76 -11.54 7.67
C ARG A 319 -20.51 -12.42 6.70
N PRO A 320 -19.86 -13.42 6.07
CA PRO A 320 -20.59 -14.46 5.35
C PRO A 320 -21.60 -15.13 6.29
N ARG A 321 -22.77 -15.43 5.79
CA ARG A 321 -23.73 -16.27 6.52
C ARG A 321 -23.28 -17.72 6.36
N LYS A 322 -23.02 -18.39 7.49
CA LYS A 322 -22.69 -19.82 7.53
C LYS A 322 -23.92 -20.65 7.26
#